data_083c3dc503672c0b24e9efba82902636
#
_entry.id   083c3dc503672c0b24e9efba82902636
#
_cell.length_a   1.000
_cell.length_b   1.000
_cell.length_c   1.000
_cell.angle_alpha   90.00
_cell.angle_beta   90.00
_cell.angle_gamma   90.00
#
_symmetry.space_group_name_H-M   'P 1'
#
loop_
_entity.id
_entity.type
_entity.pdbx_description
1 polymer ?
#
loop_
_entity_poly.entity_id
_entity_poly.type
_entity_poly.pdbx_seq_one_letter_code
_entity_poly.pdbx_strand_id
1 'polypeptide(L)'
;RGGPYRSPLHETVSTTPTDLWNDSCSPRELAYAIEHGATGATTNPTIVLDVLRAEMDAWRDRIRAIAAEDPRATETDVAWRLIEEMAVAGAAMLRPIFDREHGRKGRLSIQTDPRLHRDADALAAQAIRFAALAPNMQVKIPATCAGIRAIEEATAAGVSINATVSFTVP
;
A
#
# COMPACT_ATOMS: atom_id res chain seq x y z
N ARG A 1 -17.55 -24.50 -17.49
CA ARG A 1 -17.26 -23.72 -18.70
C ARG A 1 -15.83 -23.22 -18.59
N GLY A 2 -14.88 -24.00 -19.17
CA GLY A 2 -13.46 -23.67 -19.13
C GLY A 2 -13.09 -22.70 -20.24
N GLY A 3 -13.21 -21.40 -19.97
CA GLY A 3 -12.59 -20.37 -20.80
C GLY A 3 -11.12 -20.14 -20.37
N PRO A 4 -10.33 -19.40 -21.17
CA PRO A 4 -8.94 -19.09 -20.83
C PRO A 4 -8.79 -18.19 -19.58
N TYR A 5 -9.89 -17.65 -19.09
CA TYR A 5 -9.92 -16.73 -17.95
C TYR A 5 -10.46 -17.40 -16.68
N ARG A 6 -9.89 -17.03 -15.51
CA ARG A 6 -10.28 -17.59 -14.21
C ARG A 6 -11.58 -17.01 -13.65
N SER A 7 -11.95 -15.79 -14.10
CA SER A 7 -13.18 -15.10 -13.70
C SER A 7 -13.56 -14.04 -14.74
N PRO A 8 -14.81 -13.51 -14.72
CA PRO A 8 -15.21 -12.38 -15.57
C PRO A 8 -14.32 -11.14 -15.35
N LEU A 9 -13.87 -10.91 -14.13
CA LEU A 9 -12.97 -9.80 -13.82
C LEU A 9 -11.59 -10.01 -14.45
N HIS A 10 -11.05 -11.25 -14.41
CA HIS A 10 -9.80 -11.60 -15.09
C HIS A 10 -9.92 -11.41 -16.62
N GLU A 11 -11.06 -11.75 -17.20
CA GLU A 11 -11.34 -11.50 -18.61
C GLU A 11 -11.32 -10.00 -18.92
N THR A 12 -12.01 -9.18 -18.10
CA THR A 12 -12.05 -7.72 -18.27
C THR A 12 -10.66 -7.10 -18.27
N VAL A 13 -9.84 -7.40 -17.27
CA VAL A 13 -8.47 -6.82 -17.18
C VAL A 13 -7.52 -7.36 -18.23
N SER A 14 -7.82 -8.51 -18.83
CA SER A 14 -7.00 -9.10 -19.89
C SER A 14 -7.36 -8.61 -21.28
N THR A 15 -8.59 -8.14 -21.49
CA THR A 15 -9.13 -7.77 -22.81
C THR A 15 -9.43 -6.28 -22.97
N THR A 16 -9.32 -5.50 -21.88
CA THR A 16 -9.56 -4.05 -21.87
C THR A 16 -8.36 -3.33 -21.25
N PRO A 17 -8.25 -2.00 -21.38
CA PRO A 17 -7.20 -1.23 -20.70
C PRO A 17 -7.46 -1.03 -19.20
N THR A 18 -8.39 -1.76 -18.60
CA THR A 18 -8.72 -1.68 -17.17
C THR A 18 -7.62 -2.31 -16.32
N ASP A 19 -7.18 -1.62 -15.29
CA ASP A 19 -6.31 -2.15 -14.24
C ASP A 19 -7.11 -2.49 -12.98
N LEU A 20 -6.87 -3.66 -12.41
CA LEU A 20 -7.45 -4.09 -11.15
C LEU A 20 -6.44 -3.92 -10.02
N TRP A 21 -6.85 -3.26 -8.95
CA TRP A 21 -6.07 -3.15 -7.72
C TRP A 21 -6.79 -3.87 -6.58
N ASN A 22 -6.03 -4.65 -5.81
CA ASN A 22 -6.55 -5.33 -4.62
C ASN A 22 -6.54 -4.40 -3.41
N ASP A 23 -7.66 -4.29 -2.71
CA ASP A 23 -7.76 -3.44 -1.51
C ASP A 23 -7.43 -4.23 -0.24
N SER A 24 -6.30 -4.95 -0.26
CA SER A 24 -5.76 -5.67 0.90
C SER A 24 -4.26 -5.94 0.72
N CYS A 25 -3.54 -5.95 1.83
CA CYS A 25 -2.13 -6.35 1.90
C CYS A 25 -1.93 -7.75 2.50
N SER A 26 -3.00 -8.52 2.79
CA SER A 26 -2.89 -9.92 3.18
C SER A 26 -2.18 -10.71 2.07
N PRO A 27 -1.08 -11.42 2.37
CA PRO A 27 -0.37 -12.20 1.38
C PRO A 27 -1.26 -13.22 0.66
N ARG A 28 -2.19 -13.83 1.38
CA ARG A 28 -3.13 -14.82 0.82
C ARG A 28 -4.11 -14.17 -0.17
N GLU A 29 -4.71 -13.06 0.21
CA GLU A 29 -5.66 -12.34 -0.64
C GLU A 29 -4.96 -11.73 -1.85
N LEU A 30 -3.77 -11.17 -1.65
CA LEU A 30 -2.98 -10.59 -2.73
C LEU A 30 -2.51 -11.65 -3.74
N ALA A 31 -2.09 -12.83 -3.28
CA ALA A 31 -1.75 -13.93 -4.16
C ALA A 31 -2.94 -14.33 -5.06
N TYR A 32 -4.11 -14.50 -4.44
CA TYR A 32 -5.35 -14.79 -5.16
C TYR A 32 -5.70 -13.68 -6.18
N ALA A 33 -5.61 -12.41 -5.76
CA ALA A 33 -5.92 -11.29 -6.63
C ALA A 33 -4.97 -11.21 -7.85
N ILE A 34 -3.66 -11.42 -7.63
CA ILE A 34 -2.65 -11.46 -8.71
C ILE A 34 -2.96 -12.58 -9.71
N GLU A 35 -3.33 -13.76 -9.23
CA GLU A 35 -3.75 -14.87 -10.10
C GLU A 35 -5.00 -14.56 -10.92
N HIS A 36 -5.83 -13.60 -10.48
CA HIS A 36 -7.04 -13.15 -11.14
C HIS A 36 -6.88 -11.81 -11.87
N GLY A 37 -5.63 -11.39 -12.12
CA GLY A 37 -5.31 -10.26 -12.97
C GLY A 37 -5.10 -8.93 -12.25
N ALA A 38 -5.00 -8.92 -10.90
CA ALA A 38 -4.66 -7.70 -10.19
C ALA A 38 -3.22 -7.25 -10.52
N THR A 39 -3.07 -5.95 -10.77
CA THR A 39 -1.81 -5.32 -11.17
C THR A 39 -1.28 -4.33 -10.13
N GLY A 40 -1.95 -4.21 -9.01
CA GLY A 40 -1.56 -3.36 -7.89
C GLY A 40 -2.34 -3.71 -6.62
N ALA A 41 -1.96 -3.11 -5.50
CA ALA A 41 -2.67 -3.23 -4.25
C ALA A 41 -2.61 -1.95 -3.42
N THR A 42 -3.61 -1.78 -2.55
CA THR A 42 -3.65 -0.69 -1.57
C THR A 42 -3.62 -1.25 -0.15
N THR A 43 -3.12 -0.47 0.78
CA THR A 43 -3.22 -0.74 2.21
C THR A 43 -3.46 0.55 2.98
N ASN A 44 -4.03 0.41 4.17
CA ASN A 44 -4.22 1.48 5.14
C ASN A 44 -4.26 0.87 6.55
N PRO A 45 -4.20 1.68 7.63
CA PRO A 45 -4.22 1.16 8.99
C PRO A 45 -5.41 0.26 9.33
N THR A 46 -6.60 0.52 8.77
CA THR A 46 -7.80 -0.30 9.00
C THR A 46 -7.65 -1.66 8.34
N ILE A 47 -7.19 -1.71 7.08
CA ILE A 47 -6.93 -2.98 6.36
C ILE A 47 -5.90 -3.82 7.13
N VAL A 48 -4.81 -3.20 7.59
CA VAL A 48 -3.79 -3.90 8.39
C VAL A 48 -4.38 -4.46 9.69
N LEU A 49 -5.22 -3.70 10.37
CA LEU A 49 -5.92 -4.18 11.57
C LEU A 49 -6.80 -5.40 11.28
N ASP A 50 -7.52 -5.40 10.16
CA ASP A 50 -8.37 -6.53 9.78
C ASP A 50 -7.54 -7.77 9.42
N VAL A 51 -6.42 -7.60 8.71
CA VAL A 51 -5.46 -8.68 8.45
C VAL A 51 -4.90 -9.25 9.76
N LEU A 52 -4.47 -8.38 10.69
CA LEU A 52 -3.96 -8.81 11.99
C LEU A 52 -5.00 -9.57 12.81
N ARG A 53 -6.26 -9.13 12.79
CA ARG A 53 -7.36 -9.83 13.48
C ARG A 53 -7.63 -11.22 12.88
N ALA A 54 -7.59 -11.32 11.56
CA ALA A 54 -7.83 -12.58 10.86
C ALA A 54 -6.65 -13.56 10.96
N GLU A 55 -5.43 -13.05 11.05
CA GLU A 55 -4.19 -13.83 10.97
C GLU A 55 -3.30 -13.66 12.23
N MET A 56 -3.89 -13.33 13.39
CA MET A 56 -3.17 -12.99 14.62
C MET A 56 -2.12 -14.02 15.03
N ASP A 57 -2.39 -15.31 14.83
CA ASP A 57 -1.46 -16.38 15.20
C ASP A 57 -0.17 -16.31 14.36
N ALA A 58 -0.26 -15.88 13.11
CA ALA A 58 0.91 -15.70 12.25
C ALA A 58 1.74 -14.45 12.64
N TRP A 59 1.09 -13.43 13.20
CA TRP A 59 1.74 -12.15 13.50
C TRP A 59 2.19 -12.00 14.96
N ARG A 60 1.69 -12.83 15.87
CA ARG A 60 1.93 -12.74 17.32
C ARG A 60 3.42 -12.70 17.70
N ASP A 61 4.20 -13.61 17.12
CA ASP A 61 5.62 -13.69 17.46
C ASP A 61 6.39 -12.49 16.88
N ARG A 62 5.97 -11.99 15.70
CA ARG A 62 6.57 -10.76 15.14
C ARG A 62 6.25 -9.53 15.97
N ILE A 63 5.01 -9.40 16.45
CA ILE A 63 4.61 -8.31 17.37
C ILE A 63 5.48 -8.33 18.63
N ARG A 64 5.67 -9.51 19.23
CA ARG A 64 6.53 -9.67 20.41
C ARG A 64 7.99 -9.30 20.11
N ALA A 65 8.50 -9.71 18.94
CA ALA A 65 9.86 -9.40 18.54
C ALA A 65 10.05 -7.87 18.37
N ILE A 66 9.14 -7.18 17.70
CA ILE A 66 9.19 -5.72 17.53
C ILE A 66 9.18 -5.02 18.89
N ALA A 67 8.30 -5.43 19.81
CA ALA A 67 8.24 -4.86 21.16
C ALA A 67 9.52 -5.14 21.98
N ALA A 68 10.18 -6.24 21.73
CA ALA A 68 11.45 -6.58 22.39
C ALA A 68 12.65 -5.83 21.78
N GLU A 69 12.63 -5.53 20.49
CA GLU A 69 13.66 -4.76 19.77
C GLU A 69 13.75 -3.31 20.26
N ASP A 70 12.60 -2.70 20.60
CA ASP A 70 12.55 -1.37 21.22
C ASP A 70 11.58 -1.34 22.41
N PRO A 71 12.07 -1.55 23.62
CA PRO A 71 11.25 -1.52 24.83
C PRO A 71 10.57 -0.17 25.15
N ARG A 72 10.93 0.90 24.43
CA ARG A 72 10.31 2.23 24.55
C ARG A 72 9.25 2.48 23.48
N ALA A 73 9.12 1.59 22.51
CA ALA A 73 8.11 1.71 21.45
C ALA A 73 6.71 1.69 22.08
N THR A 74 5.88 2.63 21.65
CA THR A 74 4.45 2.62 21.98
C THR A 74 3.72 1.60 21.11
N GLU A 75 2.48 1.25 21.48
CA GLU A 75 1.63 0.40 20.64
C GLU A 75 1.46 0.97 19.25
N THR A 76 1.45 2.30 19.13
CA THR A 76 1.38 3.00 17.85
C THR A 76 2.64 2.77 17.01
N ASP A 77 3.82 2.82 17.61
CA ASP A 77 5.08 2.58 16.91
C ASP A 77 5.15 1.13 16.41
N VAL A 78 4.73 0.18 17.24
CA VAL A 78 4.63 -1.24 16.84
C VAL A 78 3.64 -1.40 15.68
N ALA A 79 2.48 -0.75 15.73
CA ALA A 79 1.49 -0.81 14.67
C ALA A 79 2.03 -0.25 13.34
N TRP A 80 2.70 0.89 13.36
CA TRP A 80 3.32 1.46 12.16
C TRP A 80 4.41 0.57 11.59
N ARG A 81 5.21 -0.06 12.43
CA ARG A 81 6.22 -1.00 11.98
C ARG A 81 5.61 -2.21 11.28
N LEU A 82 4.51 -2.76 11.80
CA LEU A 82 3.77 -3.83 11.16
C LEU A 82 3.16 -3.40 9.82
N ILE A 83 2.60 -2.18 9.74
CA ILE A 83 2.07 -1.61 8.49
C ILE A 83 3.18 -1.56 7.43
N GLU A 84 4.36 -1.07 7.78
CA GLU A 84 5.50 -0.99 6.87
C GLU A 84 5.98 -2.38 6.43
N GLU A 85 6.10 -3.33 7.34
CA GLU A 85 6.52 -4.71 7.02
C GLU A 85 5.52 -5.40 6.10
N MET A 86 4.21 -5.26 6.35
CA MET A 86 3.17 -5.81 5.47
C MET A 86 3.19 -5.14 4.09
N ALA A 87 3.40 -3.82 4.04
CA ALA A 87 3.51 -3.10 2.78
C ALA A 87 4.74 -3.57 1.97
N VAL A 88 5.89 -3.76 2.61
CA VAL A 88 7.09 -4.30 1.94
C VAL A 88 6.85 -5.72 1.42
N ALA A 89 6.22 -6.58 2.20
CA ALA A 89 5.88 -7.93 1.77
C ALA A 89 4.92 -7.93 0.57
N GLY A 90 3.88 -7.11 0.60
CA GLY A 90 2.96 -6.94 -0.53
C GLY A 90 3.62 -6.35 -1.78
N ALA A 91 4.49 -5.37 -1.60
CA ALA A 91 5.28 -4.81 -2.70
C ALA A 91 6.19 -5.86 -3.35
N ALA A 92 6.80 -6.74 -2.56
CA ALA A 92 7.62 -7.84 -3.07
C ALA A 92 6.82 -8.82 -3.94
N MET A 93 5.58 -9.13 -3.56
CA MET A 93 4.68 -9.98 -4.37
C MET A 93 4.30 -9.34 -5.71
N LEU A 94 4.17 -8.02 -5.76
CA LEU A 94 3.84 -7.26 -6.97
C LEU A 94 5.07 -6.93 -7.83
N ARG A 95 6.28 -7.12 -7.32
CA ARG A 95 7.53 -6.78 -7.99
C ARG A 95 7.70 -7.43 -9.38
N PRO A 96 7.36 -8.69 -9.62
CA PRO A 96 7.45 -9.29 -10.95
C PRO A 96 6.58 -8.58 -12.00
N ILE A 97 5.42 -8.06 -11.58
CA ILE A 97 4.55 -7.26 -12.46
C ILE A 97 5.19 -5.91 -12.73
N PHE A 98 5.73 -5.25 -11.71
CA PHE A 98 6.40 -3.96 -11.83
C PHE A 98 7.57 -4.01 -12.83
N ASP A 99 8.41 -5.02 -12.73
CA ASP A 99 9.56 -5.18 -13.59
C ASP A 99 9.13 -5.49 -15.04
N ARG A 100 8.18 -6.40 -15.24
CA ARG A 100 7.63 -6.74 -16.57
C ARG A 100 6.95 -5.55 -17.25
N GLU A 101 6.25 -4.74 -16.52
CA GLU A 101 5.50 -3.58 -17.01
C GLU A 101 6.34 -2.29 -16.98
N HIS A 102 7.64 -2.38 -16.78
CA HIS A 102 8.57 -1.23 -16.76
C HIS A 102 8.12 -0.10 -15.81
N GLY A 103 7.68 -0.45 -14.62
CA GLY A 103 7.26 0.48 -13.55
C GLY A 103 5.87 1.11 -13.71
N ARG A 104 5.14 0.79 -14.77
CA ARG A 104 3.79 1.35 -15.00
C ARG A 104 2.73 0.70 -14.11
N LYS A 105 2.88 -0.59 -13.81
CA LYS A 105 1.98 -1.41 -12.98
C LYS A 105 2.79 -2.08 -11.87
N GLY A 106 2.17 -2.88 -11.02
CA GLY A 106 2.86 -3.65 -9.99
C GLY A 106 3.24 -2.84 -8.77
N ARG A 107 2.48 -1.80 -8.42
CA ARG A 107 2.72 -0.97 -7.25
C ARG A 107 1.85 -1.37 -6.07
N LEU A 108 2.40 -1.17 -4.87
CA LEU A 108 1.64 -1.19 -3.62
C LEU A 108 1.53 0.24 -3.08
N SER A 109 0.31 0.66 -2.77
CA SER A 109 0.02 1.98 -2.22
C SER A 109 -0.11 1.91 -0.70
N ILE A 110 0.86 2.49 0.02
CA ILE A 110 0.84 2.65 1.47
C ILE A 110 0.30 4.04 1.84
N GLN A 111 -0.57 4.13 2.85
CA GLN A 111 -1.14 5.39 3.30
C GLN A 111 -0.27 6.08 4.35
N THR A 112 -0.13 7.41 4.26
CA THR A 112 0.48 8.23 5.31
C THR A 112 -0.36 8.21 6.61
N ASP A 113 0.25 8.53 7.72
CA ASP A 113 -0.40 8.61 9.03
C ASP A 113 -1.50 9.68 9.00
N PRO A 114 -2.78 9.29 9.21
CA PRO A 114 -3.90 10.24 9.18
C PRO A 114 -3.82 11.33 10.25
N ARG A 115 -3.04 11.14 11.30
CA ARG A 115 -2.81 12.15 12.34
C ARG A 115 -2.03 13.37 11.82
N LEU A 116 -1.28 13.20 10.72
CA LEU A 116 -0.49 14.26 10.09
C LEU A 116 -1.30 15.13 9.11
N HIS A 117 -2.59 14.94 8.98
CA HIS A 117 -3.46 15.55 7.96
C HIS A 117 -3.45 17.10 7.90
N ARG A 118 -2.86 17.76 8.89
CA ARG A 118 -2.71 19.23 8.95
C ARG A 118 -1.25 19.70 8.86
N ASP A 119 -0.30 18.77 8.76
CA ASP A 119 1.13 19.06 8.75
C ASP A 119 1.72 18.62 7.39
N ALA A 120 1.91 19.58 6.50
CA ALA A 120 2.40 19.32 5.15
C ALA A 120 3.83 18.76 5.15
N ASP A 121 4.70 19.32 5.98
CA ASP A 121 6.11 18.95 6.02
C ASP A 121 6.27 17.53 6.58
N ALA A 122 5.52 17.18 7.64
CA ALA A 122 5.51 15.84 8.18
C ALA A 122 4.93 14.80 7.22
N LEU A 123 3.86 15.14 6.49
CA LEU A 123 3.29 14.29 5.44
C LEU A 123 4.29 14.05 4.29
N ALA A 124 4.95 15.09 3.82
CA ALA A 124 5.95 14.99 2.74
C ALA A 124 7.15 14.15 3.19
N ALA A 125 7.68 14.40 4.38
CA ALA A 125 8.79 13.63 4.93
C ALA A 125 8.43 12.14 5.10
N GLN A 126 7.23 11.84 5.59
CA GLN A 126 6.77 10.46 5.71
C GLN A 126 6.58 9.81 4.34
N ALA A 127 6.05 10.53 3.35
CA ALA A 127 5.87 10.04 2.00
C ALA A 127 7.20 9.67 1.34
N ILE A 128 8.21 10.52 1.46
CA ILE A 128 9.56 10.26 0.95
C ILE A 128 10.15 9.01 1.64
N ARG A 129 10.00 8.88 2.96
CA ARG A 129 10.45 7.72 3.71
C ARG A 129 9.73 6.44 3.26
N PHE A 130 8.42 6.48 3.08
CA PHE A 130 7.65 5.33 2.63
C PHE A 130 8.00 4.91 1.21
N ALA A 131 8.22 5.85 0.31
CA ALA A 131 8.64 5.55 -1.06
C ALA A 131 9.98 4.81 -1.11
N ALA A 132 10.86 5.03 -0.14
CA ALA A 132 12.15 4.35 -0.06
C ALA A 132 12.06 2.90 0.48
N LEU A 133 10.90 2.45 0.99
CA LEU A 133 10.74 1.10 1.52
C LEU A 133 10.83 0.00 0.44
N ALA A 134 10.36 0.30 -0.77
CA ALA A 134 10.48 -0.62 -1.92
C ALA A 134 10.40 0.17 -3.25
N PRO A 135 11.06 -0.31 -4.33
CA PRO A 135 11.10 0.40 -5.61
C PRO A 135 9.73 0.59 -6.27
N ASN A 136 8.78 -0.28 -5.95
CA ASN A 136 7.42 -0.24 -6.45
C ASN A 136 6.41 0.27 -5.40
N MET A 137 6.89 1.02 -4.41
CA MET A 137 5.99 1.68 -3.46
C MET A 137 5.35 2.91 -4.10
N GLN A 138 4.08 3.11 -3.80
CA GLN A 138 3.32 4.33 -4.07
C GLN A 138 2.78 4.85 -2.74
N VAL A 139 2.68 6.15 -2.55
CA VAL A 139 2.24 6.71 -1.27
C VAL A 139 0.88 7.38 -1.41
N LYS A 140 -0.05 6.98 -0.56
CA LYS A 140 -1.41 7.51 -0.51
C LYS A 140 -1.47 8.67 0.47
N ILE A 141 -1.81 9.87 -0.04
CA ILE A 141 -1.89 11.11 0.73
C ILE A 141 -3.29 11.69 0.58
N PRO A 142 -3.95 12.13 1.68
CA PRO A 142 -5.27 12.76 1.60
C PRO A 142 -5.17 14.17 0.99
N ALA A 143 -6.12 14.54 0.11
CA ALA A 143 -6.19 15.85 -0.53
C ALA A 143 -6.76 16.93 0.41
N THR A 144 -6.20 17.07 1.62
CA THR A 144 -6.38 18.21 2.51
C THR A 144 -5.52 19.40 2.05
N CYS A 145 -5.74 20.59 2.56
CA CYS A 145 -4.85 21.73 2.25
C CYS A 145 -3.37 21.44 2.52
N ALA A 146 -3.06 20.78 3.65
CA ALA A 146 -1.69 20.33 3.95
C ALA A 146 -1.26 19.19 3.04
N GLY A 147 -2.18 18.25 2.74
CA GLY A 147 -1.91 17.12 1.86
C GLY A 147 -1.59 17.51 0.43
N ILE A 148 -2.26 18.53 -0.13
CA ILE A 148 -1.95 19.05 -1.47
C ILE A 148 -0.52 19.59 -1.54
N ARG A 149 -0.09 20.35 -0.54
CA ARG A 149 1.30 20.83 -0.45
C ARG A 149 2.30 19.67 -0.30
N ALA A 150 1.97 18.69 0.53
CA ALA A 150 2.80 17.50 0.69
C ALA A 150 2.88 16.67 -0.61
N ILE A 151 1.80 16.56 -1.37
CA ILE A 151 1.78 15.91 -2.69
C ILE A 151 2.73 16.61 -3.66
N GLU A 152 2.69 17.96 -3.71
CA GLU A 152 3.58 18.75 -4.56
C GLU A 152 5.06 18.48 -4.21
N GLU A 153 5.42 18.57 -2.93
CA GLU A 153 6.78 18.36 -2.46
C GLU A 153 7.26 16.91 -2.69
N ALA A 154 6.45 15.93 -2.31
CA ALA A 154 6.79 14.52 -2.50
C ALA A 154 6.92 14.16 -3.98
N THR A 155 6.06 14.72 -4.85
CA THR A 155 6.14 14.52 -6.30
C THR A 155 7.42 15.13 -6.86
N ALA A 156 7.80 16.32 -6.42
CA ALA A 156 9.06 16.95 -6.80
C ALA A 156 10.28 16.11 -6.36
N ALA A 157 10.16 15.38 -5.26
CA ALA A 157 11.17 14.42 -4.79
C ALA A 157 11.12 13.05 -5.52
N GLY A 158 10.24 12.88 -6.51
CA GLY A 158 10.14 11.66 -7.33
C GLY A 158 9.25 10.56 -6.72
N VAL A 159 8.45 10.86 -5.70
CA VAL A 159 7.53 9.90 -5.08
C VAL A 159 6.32 9.68 -5.98
N SER A 160 5.96 8.42 -6.22
CA SER A 160 4.70 8.05 -6.87
C SER A 160 3.54 8.25 -5.88
N ILE A 161 2.57 9.09 -6.24
CA ILE A 161 1.48 9.50 -5.36
C ILE A 161 0.14 8.86 -5.75
N ASN A 162 -0.63 8.48 -4.73
CA ASN A 162 -2.04 8.15 -4.80
C ASN A 162 -2.82 9.21 -4.01
N ALA A 163 -3.40 10.20 -4.69
CA ALA A 163 -4.21 11.22 -4.02
C ALA A 163 -5.55 10.60 -3.60
N THR A 164 -5.89 10.71 -2.32
CA THR A 164 -7.15 10.17 -1.77
C THR A 164 -8.00 11.27 -1.15
N VAL A 165 -9.29 10.97 -0.89
CA VAL A 165 -10.27 11.94 -0.40
C VAL A 165 -10.39 13.14 -1.35
N SER A 166 -10.35 12.87 -2.65
CA SER A 166 -10.46 13.86 -3.72
C SER A 166 -11.74 13.59 -4.49
N PHE A 167 -12.81 14.36 -4.21
CA PHE A 167 -14.17 14.12 -4.72
C PHE A 167 -14.67 15.21 -5.65
N THR A 168 -13.91 16.27 -5.85
CA THR A 168 -14.24 17.42 -6.69
C THR A 168 -13.10 17.75 -7.63
N VAL A 169 -13.44 18.49 -8.71
CA VAL A 169 -12.47 19.08 -9.63
C VAL A 169 -12.22 20.49 -9.12
N PRO A 170 -11.64 21.02 -8.50
CA PRO A 170 -10.62 21.90 -7.97
C PRO A 170 -10.21 21.50 -6.56
#